data_d25426c2e70a0b9eb4c418c26a5e4a59
#
_entry.id   d25426c2e70a0b9eb4c418c26a5e4a59
#
_cell.length_a   1.000
_cell.length_b   1.000
_cell.length_c   1.000
_cell.angle_alpha   90.00
_cell.angle_beta   90.00
_cell.angle_gamma   90.00
#
_symmetry.space_group_name_H-M   'P 1'
#
loop_
_entity.id
_entity.type
_entity.pdbx_description
1 polymer ?
#
loop_
_entity_poly.entity_id
_entity_poly.type
_entity_poly.pdbx_seq_one_letter_code
_entity_poly.pdbx_strand_id
1 'polypeptide(L)'
;MTRACSHVCARGLTICASLLLVALSIPRPAAAQWSTAYHQFYRQASHNWEFRRNYPAADRLFNAFDYGHAILYETLFTEPNAPTSRLEQREYDFITQRLLVTPPRLPLEESVIEVEYAKLVPEAKEMFEWAHVLHRQVYDIWADERLSTEDKDREVNRLLKHYLARRNAAFSTRPKDMQLMEGQPYSLAFRRRYPKFNGLIWAYHWLQVGLYEPLVTAKSREARQAGVDAAVARFRAMLADPPRSMPTVMPMTAAVAPEFSRRYPEIAIIFDNLHAMHDVISDVLADSAVPRSRKRAEILRAVARYRDDTSSVITVAEWRDMAEEMSADHMGGRAVTPAPRPQTTWTSELVERRLREANIQARPLPPTGPHIFMSIPARRYELAGDELQVFLYPDSASRARDTSKLDRERVAPPNMMIKWRAQPSLIMDGNLAAIIITNNEARRQQVRDALSPLDKPNDR
;
A
#
# COMPACT_ATOMS: atom_id res chain seq x y z
N MET A 1 68.44 -25.36 -57.41
CA MET A 1 67.30 -24.45 -57.82
C MET A 1 66.04 -24.94 -57.16
N THR A 2 65.83 -24.56 -55.94
CA THR A 2 64.58 -24.86 -55.16
C THR A 2 64.55 -23.92 -53.95
N ARG A 3 63.85 -22.80 -54.12
CA ARG A 3 63.32 -21.98 -52.98
C ARG A 3 62.40 -20.91 -53.52
N ALA A 4 61.11 -21.20 -53.60
CA ALA A 4 60.07 -20.17 -53.66
C ALA A 4 58.67 -20.83 -53.68
N CYS A 5 58.14 -21.29 -52.61
CA CYS A 5 56.71 -21.70 -52.45
C CYS A 5 56.18 -21.84 -51.03
N SER A 6 56.74 -21.16 -50.02
CA SER A 6 56.29 -21.33 -48.66
C SER A 6 55.78 -20.05 -47.94
N HIS A 7 55.66 -18.91 -48.64
CA HIS A 7 55.23 -17.65 -47.98
C HIS A 7 53.85 -17.14 -48.36
N VAL A 8 53.14 -17.75 -49.29
CA VAL A 8 51.80 -17.27 -49.71
C VAL A 8 50.67 -17.89 -48.90
N CYS A 9 50.83 -19.12 -48.38
CA CYS A 9 49.76 -19.73 -47.59
C CYS A 9 49.61 -19.20 -46.15
N ALA A 10 50.68 -18.66 -45.56
CA ALA A 10 50.60 -18.16 -44.17
C ALA A 10 49.88 -16.81 -44.04
N ARG A 11 49.89 -15.98 -45.08
CA ARG A 11 49.17 -14.67 -45.07
C ARG A 11 47.68 -14.79 -45.29
N GLY A 12 47.21 -15.79 -46.02
CA GLY A 12 45.79 -16.03 -46.27
C GLY A 12 45.03 -16.52 -45.01
N LEU A 13 45.65 -17.35 -44.21
CA LEU A 13 45.03 -17.85 -42.97
C LEU A 13 44.91 -16.78 -41.89
N THR A 14 45.88 -15.87 -41.80
CA THR A 14 45.84 -14.78 -40.79
C THR A 14 44.76 -13.75 -41.09
N ILE A 15 44.49 -13.47 -42.37
CA ILE A 15 43.43 -12.53 -42.79
C ILE A 15 42.04 -13.13 -42.53
N CYS A 16 41.84 -14.43 -42.81
CA CYS A 16 40.58 -15.10 -42.51
C CYS A 16 40.30 -15.22 -41.02
N ALA A 17 41.31 -15.48 -40.18
CA ALA A 17 41.15 -15.51 -38.74
C ALA A 17 40.83 -14.13 -38.14
N SER A 18 41.45 -13.09 -38.67
CA SER A 18 41.17 -11.70 -38.25
C SER A 18 39.77 -11.23 -38.65
N LEU A 19 39.29 -11.62 -39.80
CA LEU A 19 37.92 -11.32 -40.25
C LEU A 19 36.87 -12.11 -39.47
N LEU A 20 37.15 -13.35 -39.05
CA LEU A 20 36.27 -14.12 -38.16
C LEU A 20 36.17 -13.54 -36.76
N LEU A 21 37.29 -13.03 -36.20
CA LEU A 21 37.31 -12.37 -34.89
C LEU A 21 36.62 -11.00 -34.91
N VAL A 22 36.67 -10.27 -36.00
CA VAL A 22 35.95 -9.00 -36.15
C VAL A 22 34.44 -9.24 -36.33
N ALA A 23 34.05 -10.32 -36.99
CA ALA A 23 32.64 -10.67 -37.14
C ALA A 23 31.98 -11.11 -35.79
N LEU A 24 32.79 -11.64 -34.86
CA LEU A 24 32.34 -12.01 -33.49
C LEU A 24 32.26 -10.80 -32.55
N SER A 25 32.89 -9.69 -32.88
CA SER A 25 32.91 -8.46 -32.08
C SER A 25 31.97 -7.35 -32.60
N ILE A 26 31.18 -7.63 -33.65
CA ILE A 26 30.06 -6.75 -33.97
C ILE A 26 29.04 -6.88 -32.82
N PRO A 27 28.84 -5.83 -32.02
CA PRO A 27 27.77 -5.90 -31.02
C PRO A 27 26.50 -6.22 -31.81
N ARG A 28 25.90 -7.38 -31.52
CA ARG A 28 24.54 -7.64 -31.97
C ARG A 28 23.75 -6.41 -31.59
N PRO A 29 22.99 -5.77 -32.49
CA PRO A 29 22.08 -4.73 -32.08
C PRO A 29 21.32 -5.33 -30.91
N ALA A 30 21.45 -4.71 -29.75
CA ALA A 30 20.61 -5.09 -28.62
C ALA A 30 19.21 -5.02 -29.22
N ALA A 31 18.61 -6.19 -29.49
CA ALA A 31 17.20 -6.23 -29.81
C ALA A 31 16.58 -5.40 -28.72
N ALA A 32 15.99 -4.26 -29.08
CA ALA A 32 15.30 -3.41 -28.13
C ALA A 32 14.35 -4.35 -27.42
N GLN A 33 14.73 -4.77 -26.23
CA GLN A 33 13.90 -5.64 -25.43
C GLN A 33 12.73 -4.76 -25.03
N TRP A 34 11.63 -4.90 -25.74
CA TRP A 34 10.34 -4.35 -25.37
C TRP A 34 9.79 -5.10 -24.14
N SER A 35 10.66 -5.43 -23.18
CA SER A 35 10.24 -5.93 -21.90
C SER A 35 10.14 -4.74 -20.98
N THR A 36 8.92 -4.37 -20.67
CA THR A 36 8.64 -3.46 -19.55
C THR A 36 9.16 -4.11 -18.27
N ALA A 37 9.41 -3.33 -17.22
CA ALA A 37 9.75 -3.84 -15.90
C ALA A 37 8.77 -4.93 -15.44
N TYR A 38 7.52 -4.83 -15.86
CA TYR A 38 6.48 -5.83 -15.63
C TYR A 38 6.86 -7.20 -16.19
N HIS A 39 7.35 -7.29 -17.43
CA HIS A 39 7.75 -8.56 -18.04
C HIS A 39 8.96 -9.19 -17.35
N GLN A 40 9.87 -8.39 -16.83
CA GLN A 40 11.07 -8.88 -16.14
C GLN A 40 10.76 -9.41 -14.74
N PHE A 41 9.80 -8.81 -14.06
CA PHE A 41 9.53 -9.06 -12.65
C PHE A 41 8.27 -9.89 -12.41
N TYR A 42 7.44 -10.12 -13.42
CA TYR A 42 6.32 -11.04 -13.30
C TYR A 42 6.80 -12.44 -12.90
N ARG A 43 6.17 -12.98 -11.86
CA ARG A 43 6.31 -14.40 -11.58
C ARG A 43 5.70 -15.18 -12.75
N GLN A 44 6.46 -16.08 -13.36
CA GLN A 44 6.01 -16.90 -14.48
C GLN A 44 4.85 -17.80 -14.06
N ALA A 45 3.71 -17.67 -14.72
CA ALA A 45 2.49 -18.44 -14.45
C ALA A 45 1.53 -18.43 -15.65
N SER A 46 0.68 -19.45 -15.73
CA SER A 46 -0.30 -19.61 -16.81
C SER A 46 -1.47 -18.63 -16.75
N HIS A 47 -1.69 -17.99 -15.59
CA HIS A 47 -2.74 -16.99 -15.38
C HIS A 47 -2.31 -15.56 -15.78
N ASN A 48 -1.06 -15.33 -16.10
CA ASN A 48 -0.59 -14.00 -16.49
C ASN A 48 -1.39 -13.49 -17.71
N TRP A 49 -1.84 -12.23 -17.63
CA TRP A 49 -2.64 -11.52 -18.65
C TRP A 49 -4.11 -11.92 -18.74
N GLU A 50 -4.63 -12.75 -17.83
CA GLU A 50 -6.06 -13.14 -17.83
C GLU A 50 -6.97 -11.96 -17.52
N PHE A 51 -6.58 -11.04 -16.62
CA PHE A 51 -7.36 -9.83 -16.36
C PHE A 51 -7.49 -8.95 -17.59
N ARG A 52 -6.39 -8.72 -18.30
CA ARG A 52 -6.39 -7.96 -19.56
C ARG A 52 -7.27 -8.62 -20.62
N ARG A 53 -7.25 -9.94 -20.70
CA ARG A 53 -8.06 -10.70 -21.64
C ARG A 53 -9.56 -10.60 -21.34
N ASN A 54 -9.92 -10.73 -20.08
CA ASN A 54 -11.30 -10.83 -19.65
C ASN A 54 -11.94 -9.45 -19.40
N TYR A 55 -11.15 -8.45 -18.94
CA TYR A 55 -11.60 -7.10 -18.55
C TYR A 55 -10.77 -5.98 -19.20
N PRO A 56 -10.66 -5.93 -20.55
CA PRO A 56 -9.73 -5.03 -21.23
C PRO A 56 -9.99 -3.55 -20.97
N ALA A 57 -11.23 -3.14 -20.69
CA ALA A 57 -11.56 -1.77 -20.36
C ALA A 57 -11.00 -1.35 -18.99
N ALA A 58 -11.13 -2.22 -17.98
CA ALA A 58 -10.59 -1.98 -16.64
C ALA A 58 -9.06 -2.02 -16.64
N ASP A 59 -8.43 -2.99 -17.34
CA ASP A 59 -6.97 -3.07 -17.50
C ASP A 59 -6.39 -1.79 -18.11
N ARG A 60 -7.04 -1.23 -19.12
CA ARG A 60 -6.60 0.02 -19.75
C ARG A 60 -6.71 1.23 -18.81
N LEU A 61 -7.74 1.29 -17.98
CA LEU A 61 -7.84 2.34 -16.98
C LEU A 61 -6.73 2.24 -15.94
N PHE A 62 -6.35 1.04 -15.55
CA PHE A 62 -5.20 0.82 -14.69
C PHE A 62 -3.88 1.26 -15.36
N ASN A 63 -3.71 0.98 -16.66
CA ASN A 63 -2.56 1.48 -17.41
C ASN A 63 -2.56 3.03 -17.47
N ALA A 64 -3.71 3.66 -17.67
CA ALA A 64 -3.81 5.13 -17.65
C ALA A 64 -3.43 5.73 -16.29
N PHE A 65 -3.65 4.99 -15.21
CA PHE A 65 -3.26 5.41 -13.86
C PHE A 65 -1.74 5.48 -13.69
N ASP A 66 -0.99 4.49 -14.18
CA ASP A 66 0.47 4.53 -14.19
C ASP A 66 0.99 5.79 -14.89
N TYR A 67 0.39 6.15 -16.05
CA TYR A 67 0.69 7.41 -16.74
C TYR A 67 0.33 8.64 -15.90
N GLY A 68 -0.80 8.61 -15.20
CA GLY A 68 -1.26 9.72 -14.35
C GLY A 68 -0.29 10.00 -13.20
N HIS A 69 0.24 8.97 -12.56
CA HIS A 69 1.25 9.09 -11.52
C HIS A 69 2.55 9.69 -12.05
N ALA A 70 3.07 9.13 -13.14
CA ALA A 70 4.30 9.60 -13.74
C ALA A 70 4.20 11.10 -14.14
N ILE A 71 3.09 11.50 -14.76
CA ILE A 71 2.82 12.91 -15.09
C ILE A 71 2.81 13.77 -13.82
N LEU A 72 2.12 13.33 -12.78
CA LEU A 72 2.01 14.05 -11.51
C LEU A 72 3.40 14.33 -10.91
N TYR A 73 4.21 13.29 -10.71
CA TYR A 73 5.49 13.43 -10.05
C TYR A 73 6.50 14.24 -10.86
N GLU A 74 6.56 13.99 -12.16
CA GLU A 74 7.44 14.74 -13.06
C GLU A 74 7.09 16.23 -13.05
N THR A 75 5.80 16.56 -13.20
CA THR A 75 5.35 17.95 -13.28
C THR A 75 5.57 18.69 -11.96
N LEU A 76 5.22 18.10 -10.82
CA LEU A 76 5.46 18.71 -9.51
C LEU A 76 6.94 18.94 -9.23
N PHE A 77 7.83 18.06 -9.73
CA PHE A 77 9.26 18.19 -9.53
C PHE A 77 9.92 19.16 -10.50
N THR A 78 9.50 19.16 -11.77
CA THR A 78 10.13 19.97 -12.83
C THR A 78 9.55 21.38 -12.92
N GLU A 79 8.29 21.59 -12.54
CA GLU A 79 7.59 22.87 -12.60
C GLU A 79 7.16 23.42 -11.22
N PRO A 80 8.04 23.50 -10.22
CA PRO A 80 7.68 23.86 -8.84
C PRO A 80 7.14 25.30 -8.69
N ASN A 81 7.43 26.17 -9.65
CA ASN A 81 7.02 27.57 -9.67
C ASN A 81 5.82 27.86 -10.60
N ALA A 82 5.26 26.84 -11.25
CA ALA A 82 4.09 27.04 -12.09
C ALA A 82 2.90 27.51 -11.25
N PRO A 83 2.05 28.45 -11.76
CA PRO A 83 0.81 28.82 -11.09
C PRO A 83 -0.05 27.58 -10.84
N THR A 84 -0.39 27.34 -9.58
CA THR A 84 -1.05 26.09 -9.11
C THR A 84 -2.31 25.75 -9.90
N SER A 85 -3.22 26.73 -10.05
CA SER A 85 -4.47 26.53 -10.79
C SER A 85 -4.26 26.19 -12.26
N ARG A 86 -3.26 26.81 -12.91
CA ARG A 86 -2.94 26.53 -14.31
C ARG A 86 -2.33 25.14 -14.49
N LEU A 87 -1.44 24.75 -13.61
CA LEU A 87 -0.79 23.43 -13.63
C LEU A 87 -1.84 22.34 -13.40
N GLU A 88 -2.64 22.47 -12.33
CA GLU A 88 -3.70 21.53 -12.00
C GLU A 88 -4.70 21.36 -13.17
N GLN A 89 -5.16 22.46 -13.74
CA GLN A 89 -6.14 22.41 -14.84
C GLN A 89 -5.55 21.74 -16.07
N ARG A 90 -4.30 22.07 -16.45
CA ARG A 90 -3.62 21.47 -17.60
C ARG A 90 -3.52 19.95 -17.49
N GLU A 91 -3.01 19.47 -16.34
CA GLU A 91 -2.80 18.03 -16.14
C GLU A 91 -4.13 17.30 -15.94
N TYR A 92 -5.06 17.90 -15.23
CA TYR A 92 -6.40 17.37 -15.08
C TYR A 92 -7.11 17.19 -16.42
N ASP A 93 -7.07 18.21 -17.29
CA ASP A 93 -7.67 18.14 -18.63
C ASP A 93 -6.95 17.12 -19.51
N PHE A 94 -5.63 17.04 -19.47
CA PHE A 94 -4.91 16.05 -20.22
C PHE A 94 -5.30 14.62 -19.81
N ILE A 95 -5.36 14.34 -18.51
CA ILE A 95 -5.72 13.01 -18.01
C ILE A 95 -7.18 12.70 -18.34
N THR A 96 -8.12 13.59 -18.05
CA THR A 96 -9.54 13.29 -18.18
C THR A 96 -10.07 13.37 -19.62
N GLN A 97 -9.52 14.27 -20.45
CA GLN A 97 -10.03 14.50 -21.80
C GLN A 97 -9.23 13.79 -22.90
N ARG A 98 -8.04 13.26 -22.59
CA ARG A 98 -7.22 12.52 -23.55
C ARG A 98 -6.88 11.12 -23.04
N LEU A 99 -6.17 11.03 -21.93
CA LEU A 99 -5.65 9.76 -21.44
C LEU A 99 -6.79 8.78 -21.07
N LEU A 100 -7.84 9.24 -20.38
CA LEU A 100 -9.00 8.42 -20.00
C LEU A 100 -10.00 8.18 -21.16
N VAL A 101 -9.95 8.99 -22.21
CA VAL A 101 -10.77 8.79 -23.42
C VAL A 101 -10.17 7.68 -24.29
N THR A 102 -8.84 7.62 -24.38
CA THR A 102 -8.14 6.58 -25.13
C THR A 102 -7.03 5.95 -24.27
N PRO A 103 -7.42 5.15 -23.24
CA PRO A 103 -6.45 4.62 -22.30
C PRO A 103 -5.45 3.67 -22.98
N PRO A 104 -4.18 3.66 -22.51
CA PRO A 104 -3.13 2.83 -23.07
C PRO A 104 -3.44 1.32 -23.03
N ARG A 105 -3.04 0.60 -24.06
CA ARG A 105 -3.23 -0.86 -24.13
C ARG A 105 -2.26 -1.63 -23.24
N LEU A 106 -1.11 -1.04 -22.96
CA LEU A 106 -0.01 -1.67 -22.22
C LEU A 106 0.36 -0.78 -21.03
N PRO A 107 0.85 -1.37 -19.94
CA PRO A 107 1.47 -0.62 -18.85
C PRO A 107 2.65 0.18 -19.39
N LEU A 108 2.91 1.30 -18.73
CA LEU A 108 4.07 2.14 -19.02
C LEU A 108 5.20 1.79 -18.04
N GLU A 109 6.43 1.90 -18.54
CA GLU A 109 7.57 2.11 -17.65
C GLU A 109 7.58 3.58 -17.23
N GLU A 110 7.27 3.84 -15.98
CA GLU A 110 7.10 5.20 -15.44
C GLU A 110 8.32 6.08 -15.70
N SER A 111 9.53 5.52 -15.61
CA SER A 111 10.79 6.22 -15.91
C SER A 111 10.88 6.83 -17.33
N VAL A 112 10.00 6.47 -18.24
CA VAL A 112 9.94 7.07 -19.59
C VAL A 112 9.21 8.41 -19.57
N ILE A 113 8.27 8.60 -18.66
CA ILE A 113 7.50 9.85 -18.50
C ILE A 113 8.02 10.69 -17.33
N GLU A 114 8.39 10.07 -16.20
CA GLU A 114 8.89 10.76 -15.02
C GLU A 114 10.42 10.77 -14.94
N VAL A 115 11.07 11.19 -15.99
CA VAL A 115 12.54 11.08 -16.19
C VAL A 115 13.33 11.76 -15.06
N GLU A 116 12.94 12.96 -14.68
CA GLU A 116 13.68 13.72 -13.64
C GLU A 116 13.31 13.24 -12.23
N TYR A 117 12.06 12.84 -12.01
CA TYR A 117 11.65 12.24 -10.76
C TYR A 117 12.31 10.86 -10.55
N ALA A 118 12.34 10.01 -11.57
CA ALA A 118 13.00 8.70 -11.52
C ALA A 118 14.51 8.81 -11.23
N LYS A 119 15.18 9.86 -11.71
CA LYS A 119 16.58 10.17 -11.36
C LYS A 119 16.70 10.66 -9.92
N LEU A 120 15.70 11.40 -9.44
CA LEU A 120 15.72 11.92 -8.07
C LEU A 120 15.63 10.79 -7.05
N VAL A 121 14.70 9.86 -7.20
CA VAL A 121 14.41 8.80 -6.22
C VAL A 121 14.11 7.46 -6.89
N PRO A 122 15.08 6.83 -7.55
CA PRO A 122 14.89 5.54 -8.21
C PRO A 122 14.40 4.45 -7.24
N GLU A 123 14.71 4.57 -5.95
CA GLU A 123 14.29 3.64 -4.91
C GLU A 123 12.77 3.67 -4.68
N ALA A 124 12.17 4.86 -4.66
CA ALA A 124 10.72 5.00 -4.52
C ALA A 124 10.00 4.52 -5.77
N LYS A 125 10.50 4.90 -6.94
CA LYS A 125 9.99 4.46 -8.24
C LYS A 125 10.01 2.93 -8.36
N GLU A 126 11.11 2.27 -7.98
CA GLU A 126 11.22 0.81 -7.98
C GLU A 126 10.19 0.14 -7.06
N MET A 127 9.92 0.72 -5.90
CA MET A 127 8.88 0.21 -4.98
C MET A 127 7.49 0.31 -5.58
N PHE A 128 7.15 1.40 -6.25
CA PHE A 128 5.86 1.58 -6.92
C PHE A 128 5.66 0.57 -8.04
N GLU A 129 6.61 0.46 -8.95
CA GLU A 129 6.53 -0.53 -10.03
C GLU A 129 6.41 -1.96 -9.50
N TRP A 130 7.15 -2.30 -8.45
CA TRP A 130 7.09 -3.62 -7.84
C TRP A 130 5.72 -3.93 -7.22
N ALA A 131 5.09 -2.95 -6.55
CA ALA A 131 3.75 -3.09 -6.01
C ALA A 131 2.67 -3.13 -7.11
N HIS A 132 2.82 -2.37 -8.21
CA HIS A 132 1.94 -2.45 -9.36
C HIS A 132 2.01 -3.82 -10.06
N VAL A 133 3.20 -4.44 -10.12
CA VAL A 133 3.33 -5.85 -10.57
C VAL A 133 2.53 -6.79 -9.69
N LEU A 134 2.58 -6.64 -8.36
CA LEU A 134 1.75 -7.41 -7.44
C LEU A 134 0.26 -7.20 -7.71
N HIS A 135 -0.21 -5.96 -7.84
CA HIS A 135 -1.59 -5.63 -8.19
C HIS A 135 -2.06 -6.38 -9.43
N ARG A 136 -1.30 -6.28 -10.52
CA ARG A 136 -1.66 -6.88 -11.81
C ARG A 136 -1.73 -8.38 -11.74
N GLN A 137 -0.77 -9.03 -11.10
CA GLN A 137 -0.77 -10.50 -11.01
C GLN A 137 -1.87 -11.03 -10.06
N VAL A 138 -2.26 -10.28 -9.03
CA VAL A 138 -3.44 -10.67 -8.21
C VAL A 138 -4.73 -10.59 -9.02
N TYR A 139 -4.90 -9.55 -9.86
CA TYR A 139 -6.03 -9.49 -10.80
C TYR A 139 -6.03 -10.68 -11.77
N ASP A 140 -4.88 -11.00 -12.35
CA ASP A 140 -4.74 -12.11 -13.30
C ASP A 140 -5.15 -13.45 -12.67
N ILE A 141 -4.71 -13.73 -11.43
CA ILE A 141 -5.08 -14.93 -10.69
C ILE A 141 -6.61 -15.01 -10.51
N TRP A 142 -7.23 -13.91 -10.09
CA TRP A 142 -8.67 -13.90 -9.82
C TRP A 142 -9.51 -13.88 -11.08
N ALA A 143 -8.98 -13.34 -12.18
CA ALA A 143 -9.63 -13.36 -13.48
C ALA A 143 -9.53 -14.73 -14.20
N ASP A 144 -8.62 -15.61 -13.78
CA ASP A 144 -8.47 -16.94 -14.39
C ASP A 144 -9.59 -17.88 -13.93
N GLU A 145 -10.51 -18.15 -14.85
CA GLU A 145 -11.67 -19.03 -14.59
C GLU A 145 -11.32 -20.52 -14.56
N ARG A 146 -10.10 -20.88 -15.00
CA ARG A 146 -9.61 -22.27 -14.96
C ARG A 146 -9.16 -22.71 -13.58
N LEU A 147 -8.88 -21.75 -12.70
CA LEU A 147 -8.42 -21.99 -11.34
C LEU A 147 -9.61 -22.12 -10.38
N SER A 148 -9.58 -23.16 -9.55
CA SER A 148 -10.48 -23.25 -8.39
C SER A 148 -10.16 -22.14 -7.38
N THR A 149 -11.06 -21.88 -6.44
CA THR A 149 -10.84 -20.90 -5.38
C THR A 149 -9.59 -21.22 -4.55
N GLU A 150 -9.39 -22.50 -4.22
CA GLU A 150 -8.24 -23.00 -3.48
C GLU A 150 -6.94 -22.87 -4.28
N ASP A 151 -6.99 -23.06 -5.60
CA ASP A 151 -5.84 -22.80 -6.47
C ASP A 151 -5.49 -21.33 -6.52
N LYS A 152 -6.48 -20.45 -6.60
CA LYS A 152 -6.28 -19.00 -6.54
C LYS A 152 -5.61 -18.59 -5.24
N ASP A 153 -6.07 -19.09 -4.10
CA ASP A 153 -5.43 -18.84 -2.80
C ASP A 153 -3.97 -19.29 -2.77
N ARG A 154 -3.69 -20.47 -3.31
CA ARG A 154 -2.31 -20.98 -3.38
C ARG A 154 -1.43 -20.09 -4.28
N GLU A 155 -1.94 -19.66 -5.42
CA GLU A 155 -1.19 -18.78 -6.33
C GLU A 155 -0.98 -17.38 -5.74
N VAL A 156 -1.98 -16.78 -5.09
CA VAL A 156 -1.85 -15.50 -4.38
C VAL A 156 -0.78 -15.60 -3.28
N ASN A 157 -0.78 -16.68 -2.49
CA ASN A 157 0.25 -16.89 -1.46
C ASN A 157 1.66 -17.09 -2.04
N ARG A 158 1.78 -17.78 -3.20
CA ARG A 158 3.07 -17.90 -3.91
C ARG A 158 3.54 -16.54 -4.45
N LEU A 159 2.63 -15.76 -4.97
CA LEU A 159 2.90 -14.43 -5.47
C LEU A 159 3.34 -13.48 -4.34
N LEU A 160 2.67 -13.50 -3.20
CA LEU A 160 3.07 -12.71 -2.03
C LEU A 160 4.49 -13.07 -1.57
N LYS A 161 4.81 -14.36 -1.49
CA LYS A 161 6.19 -14.81 -1.17
C LYS A 161 7.22 -14.31 -2.19
N HIS A 162 6.88 -14.35 -3.48
CA HIS A 162 7.72 -13.82 -4.54
C HIS A 162 7.93 -12.31 -4.40
N TYR A 163 6.87 -11.56 -4.13
CA TYR A 163 6.93 -10.13 -3.89
C TYR A 163 7.83 -9.77 -2.69
N LEU A 164 7.64 -10.44 -1.55
CA LEU A 164 8.40 -10.20 -0.32
C LEU A 164 9.87 -10.63 -0.41
N ALA A 165 10.23 -11.50 -1.36
CA ALA A 165 11.62 -11.89 -1.58
C ALA A 165 12.51 -10.72 -2.03
N ARG A 166 11.94 -9.70 -2.67
CA ARG A 166 12.65 -8.49 -3.11
C ARG A 166 12.56 -7.39 -2.04
N ARG A 167 13.23 -7.61 -0.92
CA ARG A 167 13.13 -6.79 0.30
C ARG A 167 13.46 -5.31 0.11
N ASN A 168 14.29 -4.95 -0.87
CA ASN A 168 14.64 -3.57 -1.17
C ASN A 168 13.51 -2.78 -1.85
N ALA A 169 12.54 -3.47 -2.47
CA ALA A 169 11.44 -2.87 -3.20
C ALA A 169 10.05 -3.22 -2.61
N ALA A 170 9.96 -4.17 -1.68
CA ALA A 170 8.69 -4.56 -1.09
C ALA A 170 8.25 -3.60 0.02
N PHE A 171 6.97 -3.23 0.01
CA PHE A 171 6.32 -2.59 1.15
C PHE A 171 6.15 -3.56 2.31
N SER A 172 6.10 -3.02 3.53
CA SER A 172 5.77 -3.78 4.73
C SER A 172 4.36 -4.39 4.63
N THR A 173 4.19 -5.59 5.17
CA THR A 173 2.89 -6.23 5.42
C THR A 173 2.26 -5.77 6.73
N ARG A 174 2.90 -4.85 7.45
CA ARG A 174 2.37 -4.26 8.69
C ARG A 174 1.62 -2.98 8.34
N PRO A 175 0.38 -2.83 8.83
CA PRO A 175 -0.38 -1.61 8.59
C PRO A 175 0.24 -0.44 9.35
N LYS A 176 0.18 0.73 8.73
CA LYS A 176 0.73 1.96 9.29
C LYS A 176 -0.37 2.86 9.80
N ASP A 177 -0.10 3.57 10.89
CA ASP A 177 -0.98 4.63 11.39
C ASP A 177 -1.03 5.78 10.36
N MET A 178 -2.20 6.39 10.21
CA MET A 178 -2.42 7.54 9.33
C MET A 178 -1.50 8.73 9.68
N GLN A 179 -1.03 8.84 10.91
CA GLN A 179 -0.05 9.83 11.33
C GLN A 179 1.27 9.73 10.56
N LEU A 180 1.62 8.56 10.03
CA LEU A 180 2.77 8.44 9.15
C LEU A 180 2.59 9.25 7.87
N MET A 181 1.38 9.31 7.33
CA MET A 181 1.02 10.08 6.14
C MET A 181 0.70 11.54 6.47
N GLU A 182 -0.13 11.80 7.48
CA GLU A 182 -0.71 13.12 7.75
C GLU A 182 -0.01 13.92 8.86
N GLY A 183 0.93 13.33 9.59
CA GLY A 183 1.61 13.95 10.72
C GLY A 183 2.94 14.65 10.40
N GLN A 184 3.33 14.77 9.12
CA GLN A 184 4.59 15.41 8.72
C GLN A 184 4.39 16.91 8.51
N PRO A 185 5.45 17.75 8.62
CA PRO A 185 5.34 19.20 8.41
C PRO A 185 4.79 19.59 7.04
N TYR A 186 5.01 18.77 6.02
CA TYR A 186 4.54 18.98 4.65
C TYR A 186 3.19 18.29 4.35
N SER A 187 2.64 17.53 5.28
CA SER A 187 1.41 16.78 5.06
C SER A 187 0.25 17.67 4.62
N LEU A 188 -0.59 17.13 3.76
CA LEU A 188 -1.72 17.80 3.14
C LEU A 188 -1.37 18.96 2.18
N ALA A 189 -0.07 19.17 1.85
CA ALA A 189 0.34 20.23 0.95
C ALA A 189 -0.22 20.01 -0.46
N PHE A 190 -0.15 18.80 -0.97
CA PHE A 190 -0.71 18.44 -2.28
C PHE A 190 -2.23 18.59 -2.29
N ARG A 191 -2.93 18.04 -1.31
CA ARG A 191 -4.38 18.10 -1.15
C ARG A 191 -4.89 19.54 -1.11
N ARG A 192 -4.21 20.43 -0.38
CA ARG A 192 -4.57 21.87 -0.29
C ARG A 192 -4.28 22.65 -1.57
N ARG A 193 -3.18 22.36 -2.24
CA ARG A 193 -2.75 23.11 -3.43
C ARG A 193 -3.43 22.64 -4.71
N TYR A 194 -3.74 21.34 -4.81
CA TYR A 194 -4.24 20.69 -6.02
C TYR A 194 -5.45 19.79 -5.72
N PRO A 195 -6.58 20.35 -5.23
CA PRO A 195 -7.70 19.55 -4.72
C PRO A 195 -8.37 18.68 -5.79
N LYS A 196 -8.46 19.15 -7.05
CA LYS A 196 -9.02 18.36 -8.16
C LYS A 196 -8.09 17.23 -8.55
N PHE A 197 -6.79 17.52 -8.58
CA PHE A 197 -5.80 16.51 -8.94
C PHE A 197 -5.65 15.44 -7.84
N ASN A 198 -5.65 15.87 -6.58
CA ASN A 198 -5.67 14.94 -5.45
C ASN A 198 -6.90 14.03 -5.48
N GLY A 199 -8.09 14.58 -5.71
CA GLY A 199 -9.31 13.80 -5.85
C GLY A 199 -9.27 12.81 -7.01
N LEU A 200 -8.67 13.20 -8.15
CA LEU A 200 -8.45 12.30 -9.29
C LEU A 200 -7.56 11.12 -8.92
N ILE A 201 -6.44 11.36 -8.23
CA ILE A 201 -5.54 10.29 -7.78
C ILE A 201 -6.25 9.36 -6.78
N TRP A 202 -7.03 9.91 -5.85
CA TRP A 202 -7.83 9.09 -4.94
C TRP A 202 -8.92 8.29 -5.65
N ALA A 203 -9.57 8.85 -6.67
CA ALA A 203 -10.53 8.11 -7.48
C ALA A 203 -9.88 6.93 -8.22
N TYR A 204 -8.65 7.09 -8.70
CA TYR A 204 -7.88 6.01 -9.29
C TYR A 204 -7.49 4.93 -8.26
N HIS A 205 -7.02 5.31 -7.06
CA HIS A 205 -6.73 4.36 -5.99
C HIS A 205 -7.99 3.60 -5.59
N TRP A 206 -9.13 4.29 -5.52
CA TRP A 206 -10.42 3.64 -5.30
C TRP A 206 -10.71 2.59 -6.40
N LEU A 207 -10.51 2.92 -7.67
CA LEU A 207 -10.71 1.97 -8.78
C LEU A 207 -9.80 0.75 -8.64
N GLN A 208 -8.51 0.98 -8.35
CA GLN A 208 -7.55 -0.12 -8.18
C GLN A 208 -8.02 -1.14 -7.13
N VAL A 209 -8.38 -0.68 -5.95
CA VAL A 209 -8.80 -1.62 -4.89
C VAL A 209 -10.23 -2.09 -5.08
N GLY A 210 -11.12 -1.26 -5.66
CA GLY A 210 -12.52 -1.60 -5.93
C GLY A 210 -12.74 -2.72 -6.93
N LEU A 211 -11.78 -2.95 -7.81
CA LEU A 211 -11.83 -4.07 -8.75
C LEU A 211 -11.67 -5.44 -8.08
N TYR A 212 -11.05 -5.51 -6.90
CA TYR A 212 -10.87 -6.79 -6.19
C TYR A 212 -12.17 -7.38 -5.67
N GLU A 213 -13.07 -6.55 -5.15
CA GLU A 213 -14.27 -7.04 -4.50
C GLU A 213 -15.14 -7.92 -5.44
N PRO A 214 -15.52 -7.44 -6.64
CA PRO A 214 -16.29 -8.29 -7.58
C PRO A 214 -15.51 -9.50 -8.09
N LEU A 215 -14.18 -9.41 -8.21
CA LEU A 215 -13.36 -10.54 -8.63
C LEU A 215 -13.38 -11.68 -7.59
N VAL A 216 -13.42 -11.34 -6.30
CA VAL A 216 -13.37 -12.31 -5.19
C VAL A 216 -14.76 -12.82 -4.82
N THR A 217 -15.78 -11.96 -4.83
CA THR A 217 -17.11 -12.29 -4.30
C THR A 217 -18.06 -12.89 -5.33
N ALA A 218 -17.89 -12.58 -6.61
CA ALA A 218 -18.82 -13.01 -7.65
C ALA A 218 -18.73 -14.53 -7.91
N LYS A 219 -19.91 -15.19 -7.92
CA LYS A 219 -20.03 -16.64 -8.07
C LYS A 219 -20.12 -17.10 -9.53
N SER A 220 -20.32 -16.19 -10.48
CA SER A 220 -20.35 -16.49 -11.92
C SER A 220 -19.53 -15.48 -12.71
N ARG A 221 -19.24 -15.84 -13.97
CA ARG A 221 -18.54 -14.95 -14.91
C ARG A 221 -19.33 -13.67 -15.16
N GLU A 222 -20.65 -13.80 -15.38
CA GLU A 222 -21.55 -12.68 -15.66
C GLU A 222 -21.63 -11.72 -14.46
N ALA A 223 -21.75 -12.27 -13.26
CA ALA A 223 -21.74 -11.47 -12.02
C ALA A 223 -20.40 -10.75 -11.82
N ARG A 224 -19.30 -11.41 -12.16
CA ARG A 224 -17.94 -10.81 -12.08
C ARG A 224 -17.78 -9.68 -13.09
N GLN A 225 -18.22 -9.91 -14.35
CA GLN A 225 -18.22 -8.87 -15.38
C GLN A 225 -19.05 -7.66 -14.94
N ALA A 226 -20.30 -7.89 -14.50
CA ALA A 226 -21.18 -6.81 -14.03
C ALA A 226 -20.60 -6.04 -12.85
N GLY A 227 -19.91 -6.71 -11.92
CA GLY A 227 -19.24 -6.08 -10.79
C GLY A 227 -18.04 -5.23 -11.22
N VAL A 228 -17.22 -5.71 -12.14
CA VAL A 228 -16.09 -4.94 -12.71
C VAL A 228 -16.61 -3.71 -13.48
N ASP A 229 -17.67 -3.88 -14.30
CA ASP A 229 -18.28 -2.77 -15.02
C ASP A 229 -18.88 -1.74 -14.08
N ALA A 230 -19.50 -2.17 -12.97
CA ALA A 230 -20.01 -1.27 -11.94
C ALA A 230 -18.88 -0.46 -11.25
N ALA A 231 -17.73 -1.08 -10.96
CA ALA A 231 -16.57 -0.38 -10.41
C ALA A 231 -16.03 0.66 -11.40
N VAL A 232 -15.93 0.33 -12.67
CA VAL A 232 -15.53 1.27 -13.74
C VAL A 232 -16.55 2.42 -13.87
N ALA A 233 -17.84 2.11 -13.84
CA ALA A 233 -18.90 3.14 -13.92
C ALA A 233 -18.85 4.09 -12.72
N ARG A 234 -18.62 3.57 -11.51
CA ARG A 234 -18.46 4.39 -10.31
C ARG A 234 -17.23 5.30 -10.40
N PHE A 235 -16.09 4.78 -10.84
CA PHE A 235 -14.91 5.61 -11.09
C PHE A 235 -15.22 6.78 -12.03
N ARG A 236 -15.91 6.53 -13.15
CA ARG A 236 -16.30 7.58 -14.09
C ARG A 236 -17.26 8.58 -13.47
N ALA A 237 -18.17 8.13 -12.61
CA ALA A 237 -19.10 9.01 -11.89
C ALA A 237 -18.37 9.93 -10.89
N MET A 238 -17.26 9.47 -10.29
CA MET A 238 -16.41 10.33 -9.45
C MET A 238 -15.80 11.50 -10.21
N LEU A 239 -15.64 11.39 -11.53
CA LEU A 239 -15.05 12.44 -12.37
C LEU A 239 -16.11 13.44 -12.91
N ALA A 240 -17.39 13.25 -12.61
CA ALA A 240 -18.47 14.03 -13.23
C ALA A 240 -18.59 15.47 -12.69
N ASP A 241 -18.26 15.69 -11.42
CA ASP A 241 -18.34 17.01 -10.78
C ASP A 241 -17.16 17.23 -9.79
N PRO A 242 -15.93 17.37 -10.31
CA PRO A 242 -14.75 17.53 -9.49
C PRO A 242 -14.68 18.91 -8.80
N PRO A 243 -14.19 19.01 -7.57
CA PRO A 243 -13.74 17.90 -6.72
C PRO A 243 -14.87 17.26 -5.89
N ARG A 244 -16.12 17.74 -5.97
CA ARG A 244 -17.23 17.35 -5.07
C ARG A 244 -17.63 15.88 -5.15
N SER A 245 -17.52 15.28 -6.33
CA SER A 245 -17.85 13.86 -6.55
C SER A 245 -16.67 12.91 -6.30
N MET A 246 -15.49 13.46 -6.01
CA MET A 246 -14.25 12.70 -5.82
C MET A 246 -14.03 12.33 -4.35
N PRO A 247 -13.22 11.29 -4.07
CA PRO A 247 -12.79 11.00 -2.73
C PRO A 247 -12.02 12.17 -2.11
N THR A 248 -12.28 12.47 -0.84
CA THR A 248 -11.60 13.51 -0.08
C THR A 248 -10.55 12.97 0.87
N VAL A 249 -10.53 11.65 1.05
CA VAL A 249 -9.57 10.89 1.88
C VAL A 249 -9.03 9.71 1.09
N MET A 250 -7.93 9.14 1.55
CA MET A 250 -7.34 7.94 0.96
C MET A 250 -8.33 6.76 0.98
N PRO A 251 -8.65 6.14 -0.18
CA PRO A 251 -9.49 4.95 -0.21
C PRO A 251 -8.74 3.77 0.40
N MET A 252 -9.09 3.39 1.61
CA MET A 252 -8.51 2.24 2.27
C MET A 252 -9.08 0.93 1.72
N THR A 253 -8.21 -0.03 1.46
CA THR A 253 -8.59 -1.31 0.84
C THR A 253 -9.61 -2.07 1.68
N ALA A 254 -9.52 -2.01 3.02
CA ALA A 254 -10.48 -2.69 3.90
C ALA A 254 -11.91 -2.11 3.83
N ALA A 255 -12.05 -0.82 3.49
CA ALA A 255 -13.37 -0.19 3.32
C ALA A 255 -13.93 -0.41 1.90
N VAL A 256 -13.08 -0.41 0.88
CA VAL A 256 -13.49 -0.50 -0.53
C VAL A 256 -13.69 -1.94 -1.00
N ALA A 257 -12.84 -2.86 -0.54
CA ALA A 257 -12.84 -4.28 -0.89
C ALA A 257 -12.75 -5.15 0.38
N PRO A 258 -13.82 -5.19 1.21
CA PRO A 258 -13.79 -5.83 2.53
C PRO A 258 -13.56 -7.33 2.47
N GLU A 259 -14.15 -8.05 1.53
CA GLU A 259 -13.97 -9.51 1.40
C GLU A 259 -12.57 -9.86 0.88
N PHE A 260 -12.04 -9.08 -0.06
CA PHE A 260 -10.65 -9.22 -0.49
C PHE A 260 -9.68 -8.99 0.69
N SER A 261 -9.89 -7.94 1.47
CA SER A 261 -9.06 -7.58 2.63
C SER A 261 -9.15 -8.61 3.76
N ARG A 262 -10.34 -9.21 3.94
CA ARG A 262 -10.51 -10.31 4.89
C ARG A 262 -9.70 -11.54 4.47
N ARG A 263 -9.69 -11.84 3.17
CA ARG A 263 -9.02 -13.04 2.61
C ARG A 263 -7.50 -12.86 2.51
N TYR A 264 -7.04 -11.67 2.15
CA TYR A 264 -5.63 -11.36 1.92
C TYR A 264 -5.19 -10.08 2.64
N PRO A 265 -5.23 -10.06 3.98
CA PRO A 265 -4.97 -8.84 4.74
C PRO A 265 -3.57 -8.26 4.48
N GLU A 266 -2.54 -9.11 4.35
CA GLU A 266 -1.17 -8.66 4.08
C GLU A 266 -1.04 -7.92 2.74
N ILE A 267 -1.74 -8.41 1.69
CA ILE A 267 -1.74 -7.77 0.37
C ILE A 267 -2.51 -6.45 0.40
N ALA A 268 -3.68 -6.43 1.06
CA ALA A 268 -4.46 -5.21 1.24
C ALA A 268 -3.69 -4.12 1.98
N ILE A 269 -2.93 -4.51 3.02
CA ILE A 269 -2.03 -3.61 3.76
C ILE A 269 -0.87 -3.09 2.90
N ILE A 270 -0.27 -3.95 2.06
CA ILE A 270 0.74 -3.51 1.09
C ILE A 270 0.17 -2.42 0.18
N PHE A 271 -1.06 -2.57 -0.30
CA PHE A 271 -1.69 -1.57 -1.16
C PHE A 271 -2.01 -0.26 -0.42
N ASP A 272 -2.47 -0.34 0.81
CA ASP A 272 -2.69 0.87 1.62
C ASP A 272 -1.37 1.59 1.95
N ASN A 273 -0.29 0.85 2.23
CA ASN A 273 1.05 1.41 2.41
C ASN A 273 1.59 2.06 1.13
N LEU A 274 1.34 1.46 -0.04
CA LEU A 274 1.64 2.02 -1.35
C LEU A 274 0.91 3.35 -1.56
N HIS A 275 -0.41 3.38 -1.34
CA HIS A 275 -1.26 4.55 -1.55
C HIS A 275 -0.90 5.70 -0.59
N ALA A 276 -0.63 5.37 0.68
CA ALA A 276 -0.17 6.35 1.66
C ALA A 276 1.21 6.94 1.29
N MET A 277 2.14 6.11 0.80
CA MET A 277 3.44 6.63 0.35
C MET A 277 3.31 7.51 -0.90
N HIS A 278 2.38 7.24 -1.82
CA HIS A 278 2.06 8.12 -2.95
C HIS A 278 1.67 9.53 -2.47
N ASP A 279 0.80 9.62 -1.47
CA ASP A 279 0.37 10.91 -0.90
C ASP A 279 1.53 11.66 -0.26
N VAL A 280 2.33 10.98 0.56
CA VAL A 280 3.54 11.58 1.18
C VAL A 280 4.49 12.14 0.15
N ILE A 281 4.75 11.43 -0.95
CA ILE A 281 5.64 11.91 -2.01
C ILE A 281 5.03 13.11 -2.72
N SER A 282 3.74 13.07 -3.03
CA SER A 282 3.01 14.20 -3.61
C SER A 282 3.09 15.43 -2.73
N ASP A 283 2.93 15.28 -1.42
CA ASP A 283 3.04 16.34 -0.42
C ASP A 283 4.46 16.94 -0.40
N VAL A 284 5.49 16.08 -0.32
CA VAL A 284 6.89 16.52 -0.37
C VAL A 284 7.18 17.31 -1.65
N LEU A 285 6.69 16.84 -2.80
CA LEU A 285 6.91 17.51 -4.09
C LEU A 285 6.14 18.82 -4.20
N ALA A 286 4.91 18.87 -3.69
CA ALA A 286 4.04 20.04 -3.74
C ALA A 286 4.43 21.14 -2.75
N ASP A 287 5.02 20.79 -1.60
CA ASP A 287 5.34 21.78 -0.58
C ASP A 287 6.57 22.63 -0.95
N SER A 288 6.36 23.94 -1.09
CA SER A 288 7.42 24.91 -1.34
C SER A 288 8.34 25.16 -0.13
N ALA A 289 7.90 24.82 1.09
CA ALA A 289 8.72 24.90 2.28
C ALA A 289 9.79 23.78 2.34
N VAL A 290 9.62 22.71 1.57
CA VAL A 290 10.65 21.69 1.38
C VAL A 290 11.56 22.09 0.23
N PRO A 291 12.80 22.54 0.49
CA PRO A 291 13.74 22.96 -0.57
C PRO A 291 14.02 21.81 -1.54
N ARG A 292 14.21 22.12 -2.83
CA ARG A 292 14.51 21.12 -3.88
C ARG A 292 15.65 20.17 -3.49
N SER A 293 16.69 20.69 -2.85
CA SER A 293 17.84 19.91 -2.37
C SER A 293 17.50 18.91 -1.26
N ARG A 294 16.39 19.09 -0.55
CA ARG A 294 15.96 18.20 0.54
C ARG A 294 14.88 17.21 0.13
N LYS A 295 14.20 17.42 -1.00
CA LYS A 295 13.08 16.54 -1.44
C LYS A 295 13.48 15.07 -1.50
N ARG A 296 14.65 14.75 -2.08
CA ARG A 296 15.17 13.36 -2.09
C ARG A 296 15.29 12.77 -0.68
N ALA A 297 15.88 13.50 0.26
CA ALA A 297 16.08 12.99 1.61
C ALA A 297 14.74 12.74 2.35
N GLU A 298 13.75 13.62 2.16
CA GLU A 298 12.42 13.46 2.75
C GLU A 298 11.69 12.25 2.14
N ILE A 299 11.73 12.09 0.82
CA ILE A 299 11.12 10.92 0.13
C ILE A 299 11.79 9.61 0.58
N LEU A 300 13.13 9.57 0.67
CA LEU A 300 13.84 8.38 1.15
C LEU A 300 13.53 8.03 2.62
N ARG A 301 13.22 9.03 3.44
CA ARG A 301 12.74 8.81 4.81
C ARG A 301 11.36 8.12 4.81
N ALA A 302 10.44 8.55 3.94
CA ALA A 302 9.15 7.88 3.76
C ALA A 302 9.34 6.46 3.24
N VAL A 303 10.15 6.26 2.19
CA VAL A 303 10.51 4.93 1.65
C VAL A 303 10.96 3.98 2.75
N ALA A 304 11.87 4.42 3.62
CA ALA A 304 12.36 3.59 4.72
C ALA A 304 11.24 3.19 5.69
N ARG A 305 10.37 4.13 6.07
CA ARG A 305 9.29 3.91 7.05
C ARG A 305 8.14 3.06 6.50
N TYR A 306 7.82 3.13 5.22
CA TYR A 306 6.80 2.26 4.60
C TYR A 306 7.32 0.86 4.25
N ARG A 307 8.63 0.68 4.28
CA ARG A 307 9.28 -0.61 4.04
C ARG A 307 9.59 -1.37 5.33
N ASP A 308 9.83 -0.68 6.44
CA ASP A 308 10.13 -1.32 7.71
C ASP A 308 8.88 -1.86 8.41
N ASP A 309 9.08 -2.77 9.38
CA ASP A 309 8.02 -3.39 10.16
C ASP A 309 7.84 -2.75 11.55
N THR A 310 8.41 -1.57 11.78
CA THR A 310 8.49 -0.93 13.11
C THR A 310 7.93 0.48 13.17
N SER A 311 8.13 1.30 12.13
CA SER A 311 7.69 2.70 12.11
C SER A 311 6.16 2.81 12.06
N SER A 312 5.56 3.45 13.06
CA SER A 312 4.12 3.76 13.11
C SER A 312 3.21 2.56 12.83
N VAL A 313 3.62 1.36 13.25
CA VAL A 313 2.85 0.13 13.03
C VAL A 313 1.66 0.11 13.97
N ILE A 314 0.49 -0.21 13.42
CA ILE A 314 -0.74 -0.49 14.14
C ILE A 314 -1.14 -1.96 13.96
N THR A 315 -2.13 -2.41 14.70
CA THR A 315 -2.68 -3.76 14.52
C THR A 315 -3.59 -3.85 13.30
N VAL A 316 -3.86 -5.05 12.82
CA VAL A 316 -4.84 -5.27 11.73
C VAL A 316 -6.25 -4.85 12.15
N ALA A 317 -6.60 -4.97 13.44
CA ALA A 317 -7.88 -4.51 13.96
C ALA A 317 -7.98 -2.98 13.89
N GLU A 318 -6.98 -2.27 14.41
CA GLU A 318 -6.90 -0.80 14.30
C GLU A 318 -6.93 -0.31 12.86
N TRP A 319 -6.26 -1.02 11.95
CA TRP A 319 -6.30 -0.71 10.52
C TRP A 319 -7.70 -0.84 9.92
N ARG A 320 -8.46 -1.88 10.31
CA ARG A 320 -9.85 -2.05 9.89
C ARG A 320 -10.76 -0.98 10.49
N ASP A 321 -10.61 -0.69 11.79
CA ASP A 321 -11.36 0.37 12.45
C ASP A 321 -11.10 1.74 11.79
N MET A 322 -9.85 2.05 11.47
CA MET A 322 -9.47 3.24 10.74
C MET A 322 -10.12 3.30 9.34
N ALA A 323 -10.17 2.17 8.64
CA ALA A 323 -10.83 2.09 7.34
C ALA A 323 -12.35 2.33 7.45
N GLU A 324 -13.00 1.87 8.51
CA GLU A 324 -14.43 2.13 8.78
C GLU A 324 -14.68 3.61 9.12
N GLU A 325 -13.81 4.22 9.92
CA GLU A 325 -13.91 5.65 10.28
C GLU A 325 -13.72 6.58 9.08
N MET A 326 -12.84 6.21 8.16
CA MET A 326 -12.61 6.92 6.90
C MET A 326 -13.69 6.65 5.84
N SER A 327 -14.71 5.94 6.21
CA SER A 327 -15.86 5.37 5.52
C SER A 327 -16.19 5.90 4.11
N ALA A 328 -17.02 5.12 3.44
CA ALA A 328 -17.52 5.30 2.09
C ALA A 328 -18.14 6.68 1.78
N ASP A 329 -18.59 7.45 2.77
CA ASP A 329 -19.17 8.79 2.57
C ASP A 329 -18.14 9.82 2.08
N HIS A 330 -16.84 9.61 2.41
CA HIS A 330 -15.75 10.48 1.98
C HIS A 330 -15.01 9.96 0.73
N MET A 331 -15.37 8.74 0.27
CA MET A 331 -14.71 8.07 -0.86
C MET A 331 -15.40 8.27 -2.21
N GLY A 332 -16.26 9.26 -2.34
CA GLY A 332 -17.00 9.51 -3.58
C GLY A 332 -18.03 8.41 -3.93
N GLY A 333 -19.30 8.76 -4.08
CA GLY A 333 -20.39 7.83 -4.40
C GLY A 333 -21.07 7.22 -3.18
N ARG A 334 -22.10 6.39 -3.45
CA ARG A 334 -22.98 5.82 -2.42
C ARG A 334 -22.19 4.82 -1.57
N ALA A 335 -22.27 4.95 -0.24
CA ALA A 335 -21.69 4.05 0.72
C ALA A 335 -22.07 2.58 0.43
N VAL A 336 -21.07 1.73 0.27
CA VAL A 336 -21.29 0.28 0.41
C VAL A 336 -21.20 0.04 1.91
N THR A 337 -22.35 -0.14 2.56
CA THR A 337 -22.37 -0.50 3.99
C THR A 337 -21.71 -1.87 4.13
N PRO A 338 -20.54 -1.97 4.79
CA PRO A 338 -19.98 -3.27 5.10
C PRO A 338 -20.97 -4.09 5.92
N ALA A 339 -21.05 -5.38 5.70
CA ALA A 339 -21.78 -6.24 6.61
C ALA A 339 -21.22 -6.06 8.03
N PRO A 340 -22.07 -5.89 9.06
CA PRO A 340 -21.59 -5.72 10.43
C PRO A 340 -20.66 -6.89 10.76
N ARG A 341 -19.42 -6.59 11.08
CA ARG A 341 -18.47 -7.60 11.55
C ARG A 341 -18.92 -8.11 12.92
N PRO A 342 -18.75 -9.40 13.21
CA PRO A 342 -18.78 -9.84 14.59
C PRO A 342 -17.64 -9.13 15.32
N GLN A 343 -17.96 -8.07 16.06
CA GLN A 343 -16.98 -7.42 16.92
C GLN A 343 -16.57 -8.40 18.02
N THR A 344 -15.28 -8.62 18.20
CA THR A 344 -14.78 -9.40 19.32
C THR A 344 -15.17 -8.68 20.61
N THR A 345 -16.06 -9.27 21.40
CA THR A 345 -16.33 -8.75 22.73
C THR A 345 -15.26 -9.28 23.68
N TRP A 346 -14.31 -8.42 24.01
CA TRP A 346 -13.25 -8.76 24.94
C TRP A 346 -13.80 -8.86 26.36
N THR A 347 -13.42 -9.94 27.04
CA THR A 347 -13.60 -10.14 28.47
C THR A 347 -12.24 -10.34 29.13
N SER A 348 -12.18 -10.24 30.44
CA SER A 348 -10.93 -10.49 31.18
C SER A 348 -10.37 -11.88 30.94
N GLU A 349 -11.26 -12.87 30.87
CA GLU A 349 -10.93 -14.28 30.63
C GLU A 349 -10.36 -14.46 29.23
N LEU A 350 -10.91 -13.75 28.24
CA LEU A 350 -10.40 -13.78 26.88
C LEU A 350 -9.01 -13.14 26.78
N VAL A 351 -8.79 -11.99 27.41
CA VAL A 351 -7.46 -11.35 27.50
C VAL A 351 -6.43 -12.31 28.10
N GLU A 352 -6.73 -12.87 29.26
CA GLU A 352 -5.81 -13.79 29.94
C GLU A 352 -5.55 -15.07 29.17
N ARG A 353 -6.56 -15.61 28.48
CA ARG A 353 -6.42 -16.76 27.60
C ARG A 353 -5.49 -16.44 26.44
N ARG A 354 -5.69 -15.31 25.76
CA ARG A 354 -4.86 -14.89 24.61
C ARG A 354 -3.40 -14.65 25.03
N LEU A 355 -3.17 -14.06 26.18
CA LEU A 355 -1.81 -13.88 26.70
C LEU A 355 -1.14 -15.24 26.96
N ARG A 356 -1.86 -16.22 27.54
CA ARG A 356 -1.34 -17.58 27.76
C ARG A 356 -1.05 -18.31 26.45
N GLU A 357 -1.95 -18.22 25.46
CA GLU A 357 -1.78 -18.84 24.13
C GLU A 357 -0.54 -18.26 23.40
N ALA A 358 -0.22 -17.00 23.64
CA ALA A 358 0.99 -16.34 23.15
C ALA A 358 2.23 -16.60 24.01
N ASN A 359 2.18 -17.53 24.98
CA ASN A 359 3.22 -17.81 25.96
C ASN A 359 3.67 -16.57 26.77
N ILE A 360 2.76 -15.65 27.04
CA ILE A 360 2.99 -14.48 27.89
C ILE A 360 2.50 -14.80 29.30
N GLN A 361 3.43 -14.84 30.24
CA GLN A 361 3.09 -14.98 31.67
C GLN A 361 2.65 -13.62 32.19
N ALA A 362 1.33 -13.45 32.40
CA ALA A 362 0.71 -12.25 32.91
C ALA A 362 0.28 -12.48 34.37
N ARG A 363 0.89 -11.76 35.29
CA ARG A 363 0.54 -11.80 36.73
C ARG A 363 -0.35 -10.61 37.06
N PRO A 364 -1.60 -10.83 37.54
CA PRO A 364 -2.47 -9.73 37.95
C PRO A 364 -1.82 -8.85 39.02
N LEU A 365 -1.92 -7.55 38.85
CA LEU A 365 -1.54 -6.54 39.85
C LEU A 365 -2.79 -5.99 40.55
N PRO A 366 -2.66 -5.47 41.78
CA PRO A 366 -3.76 -4.80 42.45
C PRO A 366 -4.38 -3.68 41.63
N PRO A 367 -5.70 -3.51 41.62
CA PRO A 367 -6.34 -2.41 40.93
C PRO A 367 -5.84 -1.07 41.47
N THR A 368 -5.58 -0.14 40.59
CA THR A 368 -5.35 1.27 40.91
C THR A 368 -6.67 2.03 40.80
N GLY A 369 -6.73 3.22 41.39
CA GLY A 369 -7.85 4.14 41.19
C GLY A 369 -8.08 4.46 39.69
N PRO A 370 -9.12 5.29 39.36
CA PRO A 370 -9.45 5.65 38.00
C PRO A 370 -8.22 6.15 37.26
N HIS A 371 -8.04 5.72 36.01
CA HIS A 371 -6.96 6.22 35.19
C HIS A 371 -7.14 7.72 34.91
N ILE A 372 -6.05 8.49 34.86
CA ILE A 372 -6.12 9.96 34.80
C ILE A 372 -6.87 10.46 33.55
N PHE A 373 -6.85 9.69 32.44
CA PHE A 373 -7.45 10.10 31.19
C PHE A 373 -8.34 9.03 30.51
N MET A 374 -8.55 7.89 31.14
CA MET A 374 -9.54 6.90 30.72
C MET A 374 -10.76 6.93 31.64
N SER A 375 -11.98 6.85 31.07
CA SER A 375 -13.23 6.92 31.86
C SER A 375 -13.52 5.68 32.70
N ILE A 376 -12.76 4.61 32.49
CA ILE A 376 -12.91 3.34 33.21
C ILE A 376 -11.60 2.92 33.88
N PRO A 377 -11.64 2.11 34.95
CA PRO A 377 -10.44 1.61 35.62
C PRO A 377 -9.70 0.58 34.79
N ALA A 378 -8.37 0.55 34.91
CA ALA A 378 -7.53 -0.45 34.28
C ALA A 378 -7.48 -1.75 35.10
N ARG A 379 -7.53 -2.90 34.41
CA ARG A 379 -6.95 -4.15 34.91
C ARG A 379 -5.47 -4.16 34.58
N ARG A 380 -4.63 -4.42 35.56
CA ARG A 380 -3.18 -4.34 35.41
C ARG A 380 -2.54 -5.71 35.52
N TYR A 381 -1.53 -5.94 34.67
CA TYR A 381 -0.74 -7.17 34.68
C TYR A 381 0.74 -6.83 34.69
N GLU A 382 1.53 -7.61 35.37
CA GLU A 382 2.99 -7.62 35.29
C GLU A 382 3.42 -8.70 34.31
N LEU A 383 4.30 -8.35 33.37
CA LEU A 383 4.79 -9.19 32.29
C LEU A 383 6.33 -9.28 32.34
N ALA A 384 6.89 -10.02 33.30
CA ALA A 384 8.35 -10.17 33.47
C ALA A 384 9.09 -8.81 33.56
N GLY A 385 8.59 -7.92 34.43
CA GLY A 385 9.16 -6.58 34.67
C GLY A 385 8.50 -5.45 33.89
N ASP A 386 7.77 -5.75 32.83
CA ASP A 386 6.94 -4.81 32.07
C ASP A 386 5.52 -4.72 32.67
N GLU A 387 4.74 -3.72 32.27
CA GLU A 387 3.37 -3.56 32.72
C GLU A 387 2.39 -3.47 31.55
N LEU A 388 1.27 -4.21 31.65
CA LEU A 388 0.14 -4.12 30.75
C LEU A 388 -1.07 -3.59 31.52
N GLN A 389 -1.70 -2.53 31.01
CA GLN A 389 -2.95 -1.97 31.51
C GLN A 389 -4.05 -2.25 30.49
N VAL A 390 -5.15 -2.88 30.93
CA VAL A 390 -6.25 -3.31 30.06
C VAL A 390 -7.53 -2.61 30.50
N PHE A 391 -8.20 -1.96 29.57
CA PHE A 391 -9.47 -1.25 29.72
C PHE A 391 -10.53 -1.95 28.89
N LEU A 392 -11.56 -2.47 29.51
CA LEU A 392 -12.68 -3.18 28.88
C LEU A 392 -13.93 -2.32 28.95
N TYR A 393 -14.30 -1.73 27.83
CA TYR A 393 -15.44 -0.86 27.68
C TYR A 393 -16.72 -1.67 27.44
N PRO A 394 -17.92 -1.08 27.65
CA PRO A 394 -19.19 -1.73 27.29
C PRO A 394 -19.29 -2.02 25.78
N ASP A 395 -18.73 -1.14 24.94
CA ASP A 395 -18.75 -1.21 23.48
C ASP A 395 -17.56 -0.44 22.86
N SER A 396 -17.37 -0.64 21.54
CA SER A 396 -16.29 0.00 20.78
C SER A 396 -16.47 1.53 20.70
N ALA A 397 -17.69 2.04 20.66
CA ALA A 397 -17.95 3.48 20.61
C ALA A 397 -17.54 4.18 21.91
N SER A 398 -17.78 3.53 23.06
CA SER A 398 -17.32 4.02 24.38
C SER A 398 -15.79 4.04 24.46
N ARG A 399 -15.13 2.99 23.96
CA ARG A 399 -13.67 2.94 23.84
C ARG A 399 -13.16 4.09 22.95
N ALA A 400 -13.74 4.26 21.76
CA ALA A 400 -13.31 5.28 20.80
C ALA A 400 -13.42 6.71 21.37
N ARG A 401 -14.46 7.03 22.15
CA ARG A 401 -14.59 8.34 22.81
C ARG A 401 -13.44 8.67 23.75
N ASP A 402 -12.85 7.70 24.40
CA ASP A 402 -11.68 7.92 25.26
C ASP A 402 -10.38 7.94 24.49
N THR A 403 -10.20 6.95 23.60
CA THR A 403 -8.93 6.77 22.90
C THR A 403 -8.69 7.80 21.80
N SER A 404 -9.73 8.38 21.18
CA SER A 404 -9.58 9.46 20.18
C SER A 404 -8.97 10.75 20.73
N LYS A 405 -8.94 10.91 22.06
CA LYS A 405 -8.34 12.08 22.73
C LYS A 405 -6.84 11.92 22.97
N LEU A 406 -6.29 10.76 22.68
CA LEU A 406 -4.90 10.43 23.00
C LEU A 406 -3.98 10.65 21.79
N ASP A 407 -2.84 11.27 22.06
CA ASP A 407 -1.67 11.18 21.21
C ASP A 407 -1.12 9.74 21.26
N ARG A 408 -1.04 9.08 20.12
CA ARG A 408 -0.71 7.64 20.05
C ARG A 408 0.74 7.32 20.41
N GLU A 409 1.68 8.23 20.15
CA GLU A 409 3.10 8.01 20.49
C GLU A 409 3.35 8.19 22.00
N ARG A 410 2.71 9.20 22.58
CA ARG A 410 2.86 9.52 24.02
C ARG A 410 1.87 8.78 24.89
N VAL A 411 0.82 8.22 24.29
CA VAL A 411 -0.32 7.58 24.97
C VAL A 411 -0.85 8.47 26.10
N ALA A 412 -1.12 9.73 25.77
CA ALA A 412 -1.60 10.76 26.68
C ALA A 412 -2.39 11.82 25.90
N PRO A 413 -3.35 12.54 26.54
CA PRO A 413 -3.96 13.72 25.93
C PRO A 413 -2.89 14.77 25.52
N PRO A 414 -3.08 15.50 24.41
CA PRO A 414 -2.07 16.46 23.89
C PRO A 414 -1.56 17.47 24.93
N ASN A 415 -2.44 17.89 25.84
CA ASN A 415 -2.13 18.91 26.85
C ASN A 415 -1.68 18.32 28.21
N MET A 416 -1.40 17.01 28.26
CA MET A 416 -1.01 16.32 29.50
C MET A 416 0.37 15.69 29.35
N MET A 417 1.27 15.94 30.28
CA MET A 417 2.56 15.25 30.38
C MET A 417 2.43 14.08 31.34
N ILE A 418 2.59 12.85 30.81
CA ILE A 418 2.67 11.63 31.61
C ILE A 418 4.11 11.14 31.62
N LYS A 419 4.65 10.92 32.82
CA LYS A 419 5.96 10.30 32.98
C LYS A 419 5.80 8.78 33.06
N TRP A 420 5.81 8.13 31.91
CA TRP A 420 5.82 6.67 31.84
C TRP A 420 7.16 6.11 32.35
N ARG A 421 7.13 4.95 33.00
CA ARG A 421 8.36 4.28 33.48
C ARG A 421 9.17 3.63 32.36
N ALA A 422 8.52 3.33 31.21
CA ALA A 422 9.10 2.85 29.97
C ALA A 422 8.23 3.37 28.81
N GLN A 423 8.57 3.08 27.58
CA GLN A 423 7.82 3.53 26.42
C GLN A 423 6.42 2.90 26.40
N PRO A 424 5.33 3.69 26.37
CA PRO A 424 3.98 3.19 26.26
C PRO A 424 3.65 2.84 24.81
N SER A 425 2.71 1.91 24.60
CA SER A 425 2.08 1.66 23.31
C SER A 425 0.63 1.28 23.51
N LEU A 426 -0.27 1.94 22.79
CA LEU A 426 -1.70 1.71 22.82
C LEU A 426 -2.08 0.60 21.82
N ILE A 427 -2.94 -0.31 22.26
CA ILE A 427 -3.53 -1.40 21.47
C ILE A 427 -5.04 -1.27 21.60
N MET A 428 -5.79 -1.39 20.51
CA MET A 428 -7.24 -1.26 20.49
C MET A 428 -7.86 -2.35 19.61
N ASP A 429 -8.89 -3.02 20.12
CA ASP A 429 -9.70 -3.97 19.37
C ASP A 429 -11.09 -4.11 19.98
N GLY A 430 -12.16 -4.02 19.17
CA GLY A 430 -13.53 -4.08 19.66
C GLY A 430 -13.77 -3.14 20.84
N ASN A 431 -14.15 -3.69 21.99
CA ASN A 431 -14.36 -2.96 23.26
C ASN A 431 -13.09 -2.88 24.14
N LEU A 432 -11.94 -3.34 23.66
CA LEU A 432 -10.66 -3.33 24.38
C LEU A 432 -9.83 -2.10 24.03
N ALA A 433 -9.27 -1.42 25.03
CA ALA A 433 -8.04 -0.65 24.92
C ALA A 433 -7.00 -1.22 25.89
N ALA A 434 -5.74 -1.34 25.45
CA ALA A 434 -4.66 -1.80 26.32
C ALA A 434 -3.42 -0.94 26.12
N ILE A 435 -2.69 -0.66 27.21
CA ILE A 435 -1.44 0.08 27.20
C ILE A 435 -0.33 -0.85 27.69
N ILE A 436 0.58 -1.23 26.79
CA ILE A 436 1.80 -1.93 27.17
C ILE A 436 2.91 -0.91 27.44
N ILE A 437 3.56 -1.01 28.60
CA ILE A 437 4.61 -0.09 29.05
C ILE A 437 5.91 -0.90 29.12
N THR A 438 6.71 -0.83 28.07
CA THR A 438 7.95 -1.61 27.92
C THR A 438 8.95 -0.92 26.99
N ASN A 439 10.24 -1.10 27.25
CA ASN A 439 11.30 -0.76 26.31
C ASN A 439 11.71 -1.94 25.41
N ASN A 440 11.09 -3.12 25.62
CA ASN A 440 11.37 -4.33 24.84
C ASN A 440 10.43 -4.42 23.66
N GLU A 441 10.94 -4.16 22.44
CA GLU A 441 10.16 -4.17 21.21
C GLU A 441 9.55 -5.54 20.90
N ALA A 442 10.28 -6.62 21.14
CA ALA A 442 9.77 -7.97 20.92
C ALA A 442 8.57 -8.28 21.86
N ARG A 443 8.63 -7.82 23.11
CA ARG A 443 7.54 -7.93 24.06
C ARG A 443 6.33 -7.09 23.63
N ARG A 444 6.56 -5.87 23.18
CA ARG A 444 5.51 -4.99 22.66
C ARG A 444 4.78 -5.65 21.50
N GLN A 445 5.51 -6.19 20.52
CA GLN A 445 4.93 -6.88 19.40
C GLN A 445 4.20 -8.17 19.81
N GLN A 446 4.76 -8.96 20.71
CA GLN A 446 4.13 -10.18 21.20
C GLN A 446 2.78 -9.91 21.89
N VAL A 447 2.69 -8.86 22.72
CA VAL A 447 1.43 -8.45 23.38
C VAL A 447 0.45 -7.90 22.34
N ARG A 448 0.91 -7.13 21.38
CA ARG A 448 0.10 -6.61 20.29
C ARG A 448 -0.53 -7.75 19.47
N ASP A 449 0.24 -8.74 19.08
CA ASP A 449 -0.24 -9.92 18.34
C ASP A 449 -1.23 -10.76 19.16
N ALA A 450 -1.04 -10.86 20.47
CA ALA A 450 -1.94 -11.59 21.37
C ALA A 450 -3.30 -10.90 21.53
N LEU A 451 -3.32 -9.57 21.61
CA LEU A 451 -4.53 -8.78 21.84
C LEU A 451 -5.19 -8.24 20.55
N SER A 452 -4.67 -8.62 19.41
CA SER A 452 -5.27 -8.34 18.09
C SER A 452 -5.33 -9.64 17.32
N PRO A 453 -6.38 -10.43 17.49
CA PRO A 453 -6.52 -11.69 16.78
C PRO A 453 -6.60 -11.42 15.26
N LEU A 454 -5.58 -11.84 14.53
CA LEU A 454 -5.75 -12.20 13.14
C LEU A 454 -6.81 -13.30 13.11
N ASP A 455 -7.88 -13.12 12.36
CA ASP A 455 -8.83 -14.19 12.06
C ASP A 455 -8.06 -15.34 11.42
N LYS A 456 -7.60 -16.30 12.23
CA LYS A 456 -7.08 -17.55 11.69
C LYS A 456 -8.26 -18.33 11.12
N PRO A 457 -8.18 -18.85 9.87
CA PRO A 457 -9.26 -19.61 9.26
C PRO A 457 -9.65 -20.90 9.98
N ASN A 458 -9.05 -21.24 11.12
CA ASN A 458 -9.15 -22.54 11.78
C ASN A 458 -9.82 -22.56 13.16
N ASP A 459 -10.49 -21.48 13.59
CA ASP A 459 -11.29 -21.51 14.83
C ASP A 459 -12.80 -21.63 14.51
N ARG A 460 -13.20 -22.71 13.80
CA ARG A 460 -14.58 -23.22 13.77
C ARG A 460 -14.61 -24.69 14.12
#